data_8e35e7997076ee8e796a57d53db887c4
#
_entry.id   8e35e7997076ee8e796a57d53db887c4
#
_cell.length_a   1.000
_cell.length_b   1.000
_cell.length_c   1.000
_cell.angle_alpha   90.00
_cell.angle_beta   90.00
_cell.angle_gamma   90.00
#
_symmetry.space_group_name_H-M   'P 1'
#
loop_
_entity.id
_entity.type
_entity.pdbx_description
1 polymer ?
#
loop_
_entity_poly.entity_id
_entity_poly.type
_entity_poly.pdbx_seq_one_letter_code
_entity_poly.pdbx_strand_id
1 'polypeptide(L)'
;MKPLRLQEINQAVSGELISNRSNKIIKNISTDTRTMNQGDMFIALIGDNFDGHKFVTEAVEKDTSAIIVERKMDIKNSVSQIIVED
;
A
#
# COMPACT_ATOMS: atom_id res chain seq x y z
N MET A 1 2.95 -15.56 0.85
CA MET A 1 4.26 -14.93 0.60
C MET A 1 5.04 -14.88 1.91
N LYS A 2 6.35 -14.87 1.83
CA LYS A 2 7.19 -14.73 3.01
C LYS A 2 6.99 -13.32 3.60
N PRO A 3 6.78 -13.18 4.92
CA PRO A 3 6.64 -11.85 5.52
C PRO A 3 7.86 -10.97 5.27
N LEU A 4 7.62 -9.72 4.94
CA LEU A 4 8.67 -8.74 4.67
C LEU A 4 8.43 -7.49 5.51
N ARG A 5 9.50 -6.82 5.88
CA ARG A 5 9.39 -5.50 6.50
C ARG A 5 9.03 -4.47 5.43
N LEU A 6 8.28 -3.47 5.83
CA LEU A 6 7.87 -2.40 4.92
C LEU A 6 9.07 -1.71 4.26
N GLN A 7 10.14 -1.48 5.02
CA GLN A 7 11.36 -0.87 4.47
C GLN A 7 12.02 -1.74 3.40
N GLU A 8 11.93 -3.07 3.53
CA GLU A 8 12.47 -3.99 2.52
C GLU A 8 11.69 -3.90 1.23
N ILE A 9 10.36 -3.81 1.34
CA ILE A 9 9.49 -3.64 0.17
C ILE A 9 9.79 -2.30 -0.52
N ASN A 10 9.94 -1.24 0.28
CA ASN A 10 10.26 0.07 -0.28
C ASN A 10 11.57 0.06 -1.06
N GLN A 11 12.60 -0.61 -0.53
CA GLN A 11 13.87 -0.73 -1.23
C GLN A 11 13.72 -1.51 -2.54
N ALA A 12 12.94 -2.60 -2.52
CA ALA A 12 12.74 -3.44 -3.69
C ALA A 12 12.05 -2.68 -4.84
N VAL A 13 11.15 -1.76 -4.52
CA VAL A 13 10.42 -1.00 -5.55
C VAL A 13 11.02 0.39 -5.80
N SER A 14 12.09 0.73 -5.10
CA SER A 14 12.76 2.03 -5.21
C SER A 14 11.78 3.18 -4.97
N GLY A 15 10.95 3.03 -3.95
CA GLY A 15 9.89 3.99 -3.64
C GLY A 15 10.32 5.04 -2.63
N GLU A 16 9.44 6.00 -2.42
CA GLU A 16 9.54 6.97 -1.35
C GLU A 16 8.60 6.55 -0.23
N LEU A 17 9.16 6.15 0.90
CA LEU A 17 8.39 5.66 2.04
C LEU A 17 7.98 6.82 2.95
N ILE A 18 6.68 6.94 3.18
CA ILE A 18 6.11 7.84 4.17
C ILE A 18 5.45 6.97 5.23
N SER A 19 6.06 6.89 6.41
CA SER A 19 5.60 6.01 7.47
C SER A 19 6.11 6.46 8.82
N ASN A 20 5.31 6.26 9.85
CA ASN A 20 5.75 6.39 11.23
C ASN A 20 6.31 5.06 11.78
N ARG A 21 6.25 3.98 11.00
CA ARG A 21 6.75 2.65 11.39
C ARG A 21 7.27 1.90 10.17
N SER A 22 8.52 2.17 9.79
CA SER A 22 9.13 1.56 8.62
C SER A 22 9.40 0.05 8.77
N ASN A 23 9.34 -0.46 9.99
CA ASN A 23 9.59 -1.88 10.27
C ASN A 23 8.31 -2.72 10.36
N LYS A 24 7.16 -2.19 9.95
CA LYS A 24 5.92 -2.98 9.88
C LYS A 24 6.17 -4.26 9.09
N ILE A 25 5.54 -5.34 9.53
CA ILE A 25 5.62 -6.63 8.82
C ILE A 25 4.42 -6.75 7.90
N ILE A 26 4.68 -6.98 6.62
CA ILE A 26 3.65 -7.20 5.60
C ILE A 26 3.64 -8.69 5.26
N LYS A 27 2.49 -9.32 5.45
CA LYS A 27 2.34 -10.77 5.22
C LYS A 27 1.65 -11.06 3.88
N ASN A 28 0.79 -10.17 3.42
CA ASN A 28 0.06 -10.36 2.16
C ASN A 28 -0.11 -9.03 1.45
N ILE A 29 -0.15 -9.11 0.12
CA ILE A 29 -0.35 -7.97 -0.76
C ILE A 29 -1.63 -8.20 -1.54
N SER A 30 -2.46 -7.17 -1.65
CA SER A 30 -3.73 -7.24 -2.38
C SER A 30 -3.81 -6.11 -3.40
N THR A 31 -4.41 -6.40 -4.54
CA THR A 31 -4.74 -5.41 -5.55
C THR A 31 -6.26 -5.21 -5.65
N ASP A 32 -7.03 -5.89 -4.81
CA ASP A 32 -8.49 -5.89 -4.86
C ASP A 32 -9.06 -5.71 -3.45
N THR A 33 -9.74 -4.59 -3.22
CA THR A 33 -10.32 -4.29 -1.92
C THR A 33 -11.45 -5.24 -1.54
N ARG A 34 -12.02 -5.95 -2.50
CA ARG A 34 -13.12 -6.90 -2.23
C ARG A 34 -12.63 -8.15 -1.52
N THR A 35 -11.38 -8.51 -1.72
CA THR A 35 -10.81 -9.76 -1.19
C THR A 35 -9.69 -9.54 -0.18
N MET A 36 -9.29 -8.29 0.05
CA MET A 36 -8.21 -8.01 0.99
C MET A 36 -8.63 -8.28 2.43
N ASN A 37 -7.64 -8.60 3.25
CA ASN A 37 -7.83 -8.83 4.68
C ASN A 37 -7.17 -7.69 5.48
N GLN A 38 -7.60 -7.55 6.73
CA GLN A 38 -7.01 -6.60 7.67
C GLN A 38 -5.49 -6.81 7.73
N GLY A 39 -4.74 -5.71 7.66
CA GLY A 39 -3.29 -5.75 7.73
C GLY A 39 -2.58 -5.99 6.40
N ASP A 40 -3.32 -6.30 5.34
CA ASP A 40 -2.73 -6.45 4.01
C ASP A 40 -2.16 -5.12 3.52
N MET A 41 -1.21 -5.21 2.60
CA MET A 41 -0.76 -4.05 1.84
C MET A 41 -1.59 -3.96 0.57
N PHE A 42 -2.14 -2.78 0.27
CA PHE A 42 -2.91 -2.56 -0.94
C PHE A 42 -2.05 -1.87 -2.01
N ILE A 43 -2.05 -2.42 -3.23
CA ILE A 43 -1.38 -1.79 -4.37
C ILE A 43 -2.42 -1.16 -5.27
N ALA A 44 -2.31 0.16 -5.49
CA ALA A 44 -3.18 0.90 -6.39
C ALA A 44 -2.64 0.78 -7.81
N LEU A 45 -3.18 -0.15 -8.58
CA LEU A 45 -2.78 -0.35 -9.97
C LEU A 45 -3.42 0.69 -10.89
N ILE A 46 -2.70 1.08 -11.94
CA ILE A 46 -3.23 1.93 -13.00
C ILE A 46 -3.18 1.15 -14.30
N GLY A 47 -4.33 1.10 -15.00
CA GLY A 47 -4.46 0.54 -16.34
C GLY A 47 -5.11 1.56 -17.26
N ASP A 48 -5.34 1.19 -18.51
CA ASP A 48 -5.88 2.11 -19.52
C ASP A 48 -7.23 2.70 -19.13
N ASN A 49 -8.09 1.88 -18.53
CA ASN A 49 -9.44 2.29 -18.12
C ASN A 49 -9.69 2.10 -16.62
N PHE A 50 -8.62 2.00 -15.84
CA PHE A 50 -8.71 1.65 -14.42
C PHE A 50 -7.67 2.43 -13.63
N ASP A 51 -8.10 3.02 -12.51
CA ASP A 51 -7.20 3.69 -11.59
C ASP A 51 -7.49 3.20 -10.16
N GLY A 52 -6.61 2.36 -9.65
CA GLY A 52 -6.75 1.77 -8.31
C GLY A 52 -6.70 2.78 -7.18
N HIS A 53 -6.24 4.01 -7.43
CA HIS A 53 -6.22 5.06 -6.41
C HIS A 53 -7.64 5.40 -5.93
N LYS A 54 -8.66 5.14 -6.74
CA LYS A 54 -10.07 5.32 -6.35
C LYS A 54 -10.46 4.42 -5.18
N PHE A 55 -9.73 3.33 -4.96
CA PHE A 55 -10.06 2.34 -3.93
C PHE A 55 -9.22 2.50 -2.67
N VAL A 56 -8.36 3.51 -2.60
CA VAL A 56 -7.50 3.71 -1.42
C VAL A 56 -8.34 3.95 -0.16
N THR A 57 -9.39 4.77 -0.26
CA THR A 57 -10.26 5.03 0.88
C THR A 57 -10.90 3.73 1.39
N GLU A 58 -11.37 2.90 0.48
CA GLU A 58 -11.96 1.61 0.85
C GLU A 58 -10.92 0.69 1.50
N ALA A 59 -9.69 0.67 0.99
CA ALA A 59 -8.61 -0.11 1.59
C ALA A 59 -8.32 0.37 3.01
N VAL A 60 -8.29 1.69 3.23
CA VAL A 60 -8.08 2.25 4.56
C VAL A 60 -9.22 1.87 5.50
N GLU A 61 -10.46 1.89 5.02
CA GLU A 61 -11.62 1.46 5.82
C GLU A 61 -11.54 -0.01 6.20
N LYS A 62 -10.88 -0.83 5.40
CA LYS A 62 -10.65 -2.26 5.67
C LYS A 62 -9.37 -2.53 6.43
N ASP A 63 -8.78 -1.50 7.04
CA ASP A 63 -7.59 -1.60 7.89
C ASP A 63 -6.35 -2.11 7.15
N THR A 64 -6.12 -1.60 5.94
CA THR A 64 -4.85 -1.83 5.25
C THR A 64 -3.69 -1.33 6.13
N SER A 65 -2.60 -2.04 6.12
CA SER A 65 -1.40 -1.63 6.86
C SER A 65 -0.59 -0.57 6.11
N ALA A 66 -0.57 -0.67 4.79
CA ALA A 66 0.20 0.22 3.94
C ALA A 66 -0.36 0.18 2.53
N ILE A 67 -0.02 1.19 1.74
CA ILE A 67 -0.42 1.26 0.33
C ILE A 67 0.81 1.55 -0.54
N ILE A 68 0.78 1.05 -1.77
CA ILE A 68 1.73 1.45 -2.81
C ILE A 68 0.94 2.24 -3.84
N VAL A 69 1.37 3.47 -4.11
CA VAL A 69 0.66 4.43 -4.95
C VAL A 69 1.63 5.15 -5.87
N GLU A 70 1.13 5.79 -6.92
CA GLU A 70 1.97 6.58 -7.83
C GLU A 70 1.95 8.06 -7.47
N ARG A 71 1.06 8.47 -6.55
CA ARG A 71 1.02 9.84 -6.04
C ARG A 71 0.68 9.82 -4.55
N LYS A 72 1.21 10.78 -3.81
CA LYS A 72 0.93 10.88 -2.38
C LYS A 72 -0.57 11.02 -2.14
N MET A 73 -1.08 10.19 -1.24
CA MET A 73 -2.49 10.20 -0.86
C MET A 73 -2.67 10.86 0.49
N ASP A 74 -3.79 11.54 0.68
CA ASP A 74 -4.16 12.14 1.96
C ASP A 74 -4.87 11.06 2.79
N ILE A 75 -4.12 10.39 3.64
CA ILE A 75 -4.62 9.29 4.46
C ILE A 75 -4.13 9.44 5.89
N LYS A 76 -4.78 8.73 6.83
CA LYS A 76 -4.41 8.77 8.24
C LYS A 76 -2.98 8.24 8.46
N ASN A 77 -2.29 8.79 9.45
CA ASN A 77 -0.87 8.48 9.70
C ASN A 77 -0.60 7.03 10.10
N SER A 78 -1.60 6.31 10.59
CA SER A 78 -1.43 4.91 10.96
C SER A 78 -1.26 4.01 9.73
N VAL A 79 -1.60 4.50 8.54
CA VAL A 79 -1.40 3.78 7.28
C VAL A 79 -0.17 4.35 6.60
N SER A 80 0.80 3.49 6.30
CA SER A 80 2.02 3.89 5.60
C SER A 80 1.76 3.92 4.10
N GLN A 81 2.52 4.73 3.38
CA GLN A 81 2.44 4.72 1.92
C GLN A 81 3.82 4.73 1.29
N ILE A 82 3.94 3.99 0.20
CA ILE A 82 5.13 3.96 -0.63
C ILE A 82 4.73 4.57 -1.96
N ILE A 83 5.40 5.65 -2.34
CA ILE A 83 5.14 6.34 -3.60
C ILE A 83 6.16 5.84 -4.60
N VAL A 84 5.69 5.31 -5.72
CA VAL A 84 6.54 4.78 -6.77
C VAL A 84 6.32 5.56 -8.06
N GLU A 85 7.35 5.61 -8.88
CA GLU A 85 7.20 6.05 -10.26
C GLU A 85 6.71 4.86 -11.07
N ASP A 86 5.87 5.14 -12.03
CA ASP A 86 5.26 4.14 -12.87
C ASP A 86 6.22 3.04 -13.33
#